data_9a2def5ea0fa81569d7cf8858ec5f331
#
_entry.id   9a2def5ea0fa81569d7cf8858ec5f331
#
_cell.length_a   1.000
_cell.length_b   1.000
_cell.length_c   1.000
_cell.angle_alpha   90.00
_cell.angle_beta   90.00
_cell.angle_gamma   90.00
#
_symmetry.space_group_name_H-M   'P 1'
#
loop_
_entity.id
_entity.type
_entity.pdbx_description
1 polymer ?
#
loop_
_entity_poly.entity_id
_entity_poly.type
_entity_poly.pdbx_seq_one_letter_code
_entity_poly.pdbx_strand_id
1 'polypeptide(L)'
;AYETNSLMFQSTVDASFWSGDLIASKLSSILDQQSGGEVKTLWSAATKLSKKVSDHGHDARKIYTSLPPSTNNMGVVNKAVAFTANNIRLQGWTADHVNYLRGDSSKEISLNNTEGKFRQRTSLLGDITNSQPEFYKARNQGYSRLDKELFKANQSYTGYLSNQAEKQPLVAVGANDGMLHIFNANTGDEIYAYIPGNVLNKTLKLTEPSYQHEYFVDASPRIGHALIDGNWKTLLAGSTGAGGNSVFVLDVTHPEKMGESSLLWEFTDPDLGGFNGRPSIVALPNGEFGVVFSSGVNRVNPSAGYIWVLNAKDGSLIKKFKLDTQGDLGEPLVTARYNEFVTANDLFVGDTLGNLWHLDISKPNVSEWRVHYNNKPMMVAMTMNNERQPITAPLEAAYSPDGKMTIVFGTGSYYKYSDRDLN
;
A
#
# COMPACT_ATOMS: atom_id res chain seq x y z
N ALA A 1 -8.24 -30.05 12.90
CA ALA A 1 -7.65 -30.26 11.58
C ALA A 1 -7.24 -28.91 11.02
N TYR A 2 -5.96 -28.69 10.86
CA TYR A 2 -5.47 -27.48 10.16
C TYR A 2 -5.85 -27.62 8.68
N GLU A 3 -6.48 -26.58 8.11
CA GLU A 3 -6.83 -26.59 6.70
C GLU A 3 -5.56 -26.68 5.86
N THR A 4 -5.45 -27.72 5.06
CA THR A 4 -4.32 -28.04 4.20
C THR A 4 -4.20 -27.15 2.96
N ASN A 5 -4.92 -26.01 2.90
CA ASN A 5 -5.03 -25.12 1.74
C ASN A 5 -4.46 -23.72 1.96
N SER A 6 -3.59 -23.52 2.93
CA SER A 6 -2.95 -22.21 3.12
C SER A 6 -2.00 -21.92 1.97
N LEU A 7 -2.17 -20.74 1.36
CA LEU A 7 -1.31 -20.22 0.30
C LEU A 7 -0.15 -19.44 0.91
N MET A 8 1.01 -19.53 0.29
CA MET A 8 2.14 -18.65 0.53
C MET A 8 2.43 -17.86 -0.75
N PHE A 9 2.63 -16.55 -0.60
CA PHE A 9 2.98 -15.66 -1.69
C PHE A 9 4.42 -15.21 -1.54
N GLN A 10 5.19 -15.31 -2.62
CA GLN A 10 6.58 -14.90 -2.66
C GLN A 10 6.82 -13.98 -3.84
N SER A 11 7.37 -12.80 -3.58
CA SER A 11 7.86 -11.89 -4.62
C SER A 11 9.31 -12.20 -4.97
N THR A 12 9.67 -11.94 -6.22
CA THR A 12 11.04 -12.11 -6.73
C THR A 12 11.51 -10.87 -7.47
N VAL A 13 12.83 -10.74 -7.59
CA VAL A 13 13.51 -9.67 -8.32
C VAL A 13 14.55 -10.27 -9.24
N ASP A 14 14.53 -9.90 -10.52
CA ASP A 14 15.62 -10.12 -11.46
C ASP A 14 16.30 -8.77 -11.75
N ALA A 15 17.42 -8.53 -11.12
CA ALA A 15 18.17 -7.28 -11.24
C ALA A 15 18.82 -7.09 -12.62
N SER A 16 18.94 -8.13 -13.45
CA SER A 16 19.53 -8.01 -14.78
C SER A 16 18.62 -7.25 -15.74
N PHE A 17 17.30 -7.40 -15.56
CA PHE A 17 16.29 -6.78 -16.44
C PHE A 17 15.27 -5.94 -15.67
N TRP A 18 15.42 -5.82 -14.36
CA TRP A 18 14.48 -5.13 -13.46
C TRP A 18 13.05 -5.64 -13.64
N SER A 19 12.94 -6.97 -13.67
CA SER A 19 11.69 -7.69 -13.72
C SER A 19 11.46 -8.47 -12.42
N GLY A 20 10.22 -8.86 -12.19
CA GLY A 20 9.84 -9.60 -11.00
C GLY A 20 8.76 -10.62 -11.26
N ASP A 21 8.41 -11.32 -10.21
CA ASP A 21 7.28 -12.24 -10.19
C ASP A 21 6.61 -12.23 -8.81
N LEU A 22 5.36 -12.62 -8.79
CA LEU A 22 4.62 -13.00 -7.60
C LEU A 22 4.17 -14.46 -7.78
N ILE A 23 4.70 -15.32 -6.92
CA ILE A 23 4.49 -16.77 -7.00
C ILE A 23 3.60 -17.20 -5.83
N ALA A 24 2.55 -17.96 -6.11
CA ALA A 24 1.79 -18.65 -5.09
C ALA A 24 2.17 -20.12 -5.01
N SER A 25 2.35 -20.59 -3.79
CA SER A 25 2.67 -22.00 -3.49
C SER A 25 1.77 -22.52 -2.36
N LYS A 26 1.60 -23.83 -2.28
CA LYS A 26 0.93 -24.45 -1.13
C LYS A 26 1.87 -24.48 0.07
N LEU A 27 1.42 -23.99 1.21
CA LEU A 27 2.21 -24.03 2.45
C LEU A 27 2.60 -25.46 2.85
N SER A 28 1.71 -26.45 2.66
CA SER A 28 2.00 -27.85 2.92
C SER A 28 3.21 -28.35 2.13
N SER A 29 3.34 -27.95 0.85
CA SER A 29 4.49 -28.38 0.03
C SER A 29 5.80 -27.74 0.45
N ILE A 30 5.78 -26.58 1.08
CA ILE A 30 6.97 -25.92 1.64
C ILE A 30 7.43 -26.62 2.92
N LEU A 31 6.50 -27.03 3.75
CA LEU A 31 6.80 -27.81 4.95
C LEU A 31 7.35 -29.21 4.58
N ASP A 32 6.83 -29.80 3.51
CA ASP A 32 7.32 -31.07 2.96
C ASP A 32 8.74 -30.94 2.38
N GLN A 33 9.11 -29.76 1.85
CA GLN A 33 10.48 -29.51 1.35
C GLN A 33 11.53 -29.63 2.46
N GLN A 34 11.21 -29.24 3.69
CA GLN A 34 12.10 -29.44 4.84
C GLN A 34 12.39 -30.92 5.11
N SER A 35 11.53 -31.79 4.57
CA SER A 35 11.66 -33.24 4.62
C SER A 35 12.14 -33.85 3.28
N GLY A 36 12.61 -33.04 2.32
CA GLY A 36 13.10 -33.48 1.00
C GLY A 36 12.05 -33.46 -0.13
N GLY A 37 10.86 -32.90 0.09
CA GLY A 37 9.83 -32.74 -0.94
C GLY A 37 10.05 -31.50 -1.84
N GLU A 38 9.35 -31.43 -2.98
CA GLU A 38 9.38 -30.29 -3.86
C GLU A 38 8.30 -29.26 -3.50
N VAL A 39 8.65 -27.94 -3.55
CA VAL A 39 7.67 -26.87 -3.41
C VAL A 39 6.78 -26.84 -4.64
N LYS A 40 5.48 -27.03 -4.44
CA LYS A 40 4.50 -26.99 -5.51
C LYS A 40 4.03 -25.55 -5.78
N THR A 41 4.55 -24.95 -6.86
CA THR A 41 4.05 -23.71 -7.41
C THR A 41 2.65 -23.92 -7.99
N LEU A 42 1.72 -23.09 -7.58
CA LEU A 42 0.33 -23.08 -8.08
C LEU A 42 0.19 -22.18 -9.29
N TRP A 43 0.76 -20.98 -9.20
CA TRP A 43 0.78 -20.02 -10.30
C TRP A 43 1.92 -19.01 -10.13
N SER A 44 2.29 -18.40 -11.26
CA SER A 44 3.21 -17.26 -11.40
C SER A 44 2.45 -16.13 -12.05
N ALA A 45 2.40 -14.96 -11.39
CA ALA A 45 1.73 -13.77 -11.92
C ALA A 45 2.38 -13.28 -13.22
N ALA A 46 3.72 -13.31 -13.29
CA ALA A 46 4.45 -12.92 -14.50
C ALA A 46 4.07 -13.82 -15.70
N THR A 47 4.01 -15.14 -15.50
CA THR A 47 3.58 -16.08 -16.54
C THR A 47 2.14 -15.85 -16.96
N LYS A 48 1.24 -15.66 -16.00
CA LYS A 48 -0.18 -15.37 -16.28
C LYS A 48 -0.37 -14.09 -17.05
N LEU A 49 0.35 -13.03 -16.67
CA LEU A 49 0.28 -11.73 -17.33
C LEU A 49 0.80 -11.80 -18.76
N SER A 50 1.95 -12.43 -18.97
CA SER A 50 2.51 -12.65 -20.32
C SER A 50 1.58 -13.46 -21.21
N LYS A 51 0.96 -14.51 -20.66
CA LYS A 51 -0.04 -15.30 -21.39
C LYS A 51 -1.27 -14.49 -21.76
N LYS A 52 -1.80 -13.69 -20.83
CA LYS A 52 -2.95 -12.82 -21.09
C LYS A 52 -2.69 -11.87 -22.25
N VAL A 53 -1.52 -11.22 -22.28
CA VAL A 53 -1.15 -10.28 -23.32
C VAL A 53 -0.89 -11.01 -24.64
N SER A 54 -0.22 -12.16 -24.60
CA SER A 54 0.00 -12.98 -25.81
C SER A 54 -1.30 -13.46 -26.46
N ASP A 55 -2.27 -13.91 -25.65
CA ASP A 55 -3.51 -14.49 -26.15
C ASP A 55 -4.53 -13.42 -26.58
N HIS A 56 -4.56 -12.28 -25.91
CA HIS A 56 -5.64 -11.28 -26.03
C HIS A 56 -5.16 -9.86 -26.32
N GLY A 57 -3.85 -9.64 -26.43
CA GLY A 57 -3.25 -8.31 -26.60
C GLY A 57 -3.15 -7.51 -25.30
N HIS A 58 -2.34 -6.46 -25.34
CA HIS A 58 -2.13 -5.57 -24.20
C HIS A 58 -3.41 -4.81 -23.77
N ASP A 59 -4.37 -4.62 -24.69
CA ASP A 59 -5.66 -3.96 -24.40
C ASP A 59 -6.58 -4.78 -23.50
N ALA A 60 -6.33 -6.08 -23.35
CA ALA A 60 -7.07 -6.93 -22.41
C ALA A 60 -6.80 -6.61 -20.93
N ARG A 61 -5.76 -5.84 -20.62
CA ARG A 61 -5.44 -5.43 -19.26
C ARG A 61 -6.29 -4.24 -18.83
N LYS A 62 -6.82 -4.31 -17.60
CA LYS A 62 -7.51 -3.20 -16.92
C LYS A 62 -6.49 -2.38 -16.15
N ILE A 63 -5.90 -1.38 -16.78
CA ILE A 63 -4.94 -0.46 -16.16
C ILE A 63 -5.56 0.93 -16.12
N TYR A 64 -5.52 1.55 -14.96
CA TYR A 64 -6.08 2.89 -14.71
C TYR A 64 -5.04 3.78 -14.06
N THR A 65 -5.21 5.08 -14.23
CA THR A 65 -4.37 6.12 -13.61
C THR A 65 -5.20 7.34 -13.27
N SER A 66 -4.70 8.25 -12.46
CA SER A 66 -5.35 9.54 -12.23
C SER A 66 -4.82 10.61 -13.17
N LEU A 67 -5.72 11.45 -13.70
CA LEU A 67 -5.40 12.63 -14.49
C LEU A 67 -6.12 13.87 -13.95
N PRO A 68 -5.45 15.04 -13.98
CA PRO A 68 -4.04 15.24 -14.33
C PRO A 68 -3.11 14.49 -13.36
N PRO A 69 -1.83 14.24 -13.74
CA PRO A 69 -0.86 13.64 -12.82
C PRO A 69 -0.78 14.44 -11.53
N SER A 70 -0.84 13.76 -10.40
CA SER A 70 -0.81 14.41 -9.09
C SER A 70 0.58 14.94 -8.76
N THR A 71 0.63 16.07 -8.06
CA THR A 71 1.86 16.71 -7.59
C THR A 71 1.72 17.09 -6.13
N ASN A 72 2.82 17.42 -5.47
CA ASN A 72 2.85 17.82 -4.06
C ASN A 72 1.88 18.94 -3.68
N ASN A 73 1.43 19.74 -4.66
CA ASN A 73 0.57 20.90 -4.43
C ASN A 73 -0.91 20.63 -4.74
N MET A 74 -1.27 19.44 -5.18
CA MET A 74 -2.62 19.16 -5.65
C MET A 74 -3.62 18.76 -4.56
N GLY A 75 -3.15 18.28 -3.40
CA GLY A 75 -4.03 17.71 -2.38
C GLY A 75 -4.69 16.43 -2.85
N VAL A 76 -6.00 16.42 -3.06
CA VAL A 76 -6.78 15.24 -3.45
C VAL A 76 -7.11 15.24 -4.93
N VAL A 77 -6.87 14.10 -5.60
CA VAL A 77 -7.35 13.80 -6.96
C VAL A 77 -8.26 12.56 -6.85
N ASN A 78 -9.45 12.64 -7.43
CA ASN A 78 -10.47 11.57 -7.34
C ASN A 78 -10.97 11.11 -8.70
N LYS A 79 -10.31 11.49 -9.77
CA LYS A 79 -10.68 11.13 -11.15
C LYS A 79 -9.66 10.17 -11.74
N ALA A 80 -10.10 8.97 -12.08
CA ALA A 80 -9.32 8.01 -12.83
C ALA A 80 -9.77 7.94 -14.29
N VAL A 81 -8.85 7.51 -15.14
CA VAL A 81 -9.10 7.17 -16.55
C VAL A 81 -8.41 5.85 -16.88
N ALA A 82 -8.93 5.12 -17.86
CA ALA A 82 -8.24 3.97 -18.41
C ALA A 82 -6.89 4.42 -18.99
N PHE A 83 -5.82 3.71 -18.63
CA PHE A 83 -4.48 3.97 -19.14
C PHE A 83 -4.34 3.43 -20.57
N THR A 84 -4.81 4.21 -21.51
CA THR A 84 -4.83 3.90 -22.95
C THR A 84 -4.21 5.02 -23.76
N ALA A 85 -3.73 4.72 -24.96
CA ALA A 85 -3.16 5.71 -25.87
C ALA A 85 -4.13 6.86 -26.21
N ASN A 86 -5.44 6.60 -26.17
CA ASN A 86 -6.44 7.63 -26.41
C ASN A 86 -6.61 8.61 -25.24
N ASN A 87 -6.41 8.14 -24.03
CA ASN A 87 -6.61 8.94 -22.80
C ASN A 87 -5.34 9.64 -22.34
N ILE A 88 -4.16 9.06 -22.60
CA ILE A 88 -2.88 9.60 -22.14
C ILE A 88 -2.29 10.51 -23.23
N ARG A 89 -2.55 11.80 -23.10
CA ARG A 89 -2.08 12.84 -24.02
C ARG A 89 -1.23 13.86 -23.26
N LEU A 90 -0.12 13.39 -22.72
CA LEU A 90 0.82 14.18 -21.96
C LEU A 90 2.05 14.53 -22.81
N GLN A 91 2.73 15.62 -22.48
CA GLN A 91 3.95 16.01 -23.16
C GLN A 91 5.02 14.93 -23.04
N GLY A 92 5.64 14.57 -24.17
CA GLY A 92 6.67 13.53 -24.25
C GLY A 92 6.13 12.11 -24.39
N TRP A 93 4.81 11.91 -24.29
CA TRP A 93 4.15 10.63 -24.47
C TRP A 93 3.67 10.39 -25.90
N THR A 94 3.85 9.17 -26.36
CA THR A 94 3.26 8.68 -27.61
C THR A 94 2.38 7.45 -27.32
N ALA A 95 1.56 7.05 -28.32
CA ALA A 95 0.79 5.81 -28.21
C ALA A 95 1.70 4.59 -27.95
N ASP A 96 2.89 4.57 -28.55
CA ASP A 96 3.84 3.48 -28.38
C ASP A 96 4.35 3.34 -26.94
N HIS A 97 4.60 4.47 -26.24
CA HIS A 97 4.96 4.45 -24.82
C HIS A 97 3.87 3.82 -23.97
N VAL A 98 2.62 4.24 -24.19
CA VAL A 98 1.47 3.69 -23.47
C VAL A 98 1.32 2.20 -23.72
N ASN A 99 1.37 1.80 -24.99
CA ASN A 99 1.21 0.40 -25.40
C ASN A 99 2.34 -0.47 -24.81
N TYR A 100 3.58 0.03 -24.82
CA TYR A 100 4.72 -0.66 -24.20
C TYR A 100 4.45 -0.90 -22.71
N LEU A 101 4.07 0.12 -21.95
CA LEU A 101 3.78 -0.02 -20.52
C LEU A 101 2.59 -0.94 -20.25
N ARG A 102 1.65 -1.04 -21.18
CA ARG A 102 0.56 -2.02 -21.13
C ARG A 102 1.00 -3.45 -21.41
N GLY A 103 2.16 -3.65 -22.04
CA GLY A 103 2.70 -4.97 -22.32
C GLY A 103 3.04 -5.26 -23.79
N ASP A 104 2.89 -4.30 -24.70
CA ASP A 104 3.31 -4.45 -26.09
C ASP A 104 4.85 -4.51 -26.16
N SER A 105 5.37 -5.66 -26.61
CA SER A 105 6.82 -5.89 -26.79
C SER A 105 7.29 -5.68 -28.22
N SER A 106 6.40 -5.34 -29.14
CA SER A 106 6.71 -5.26 -30.58
C SER A 106 7.81 -4.25 -30.94
N LYS A 107 8.03 -3.27 -30.08
CA LYS A 107 9.05 -2.21 -30.28
C LYS A 107 10.20 -2.28 -29.28
N GLU A 108 10.34 -3.40 -28.57
CA GLU A 108 11.51 -3.63 -27.73
C GLU A 108 12.74 -3.95 -28.59
N ILE A 109 13.90 -3.43 -28.15
CA ILE A 109 15.18 -3.78 -28.75
C ILE A 109 15.50 -5.23 -28.38
N SER A 110 15.84 -6.05 -29.38
CA SER A 110 16.26 -7.43 -29.17
C SER A 110 17.18 -7.89 -30.31
N LEU A 111 17.76 -9.07 -30.18
CA LEU A 111 18.55 -9.67 -31.26
C LEU A 111 17.76 -9.83 -32.55
N ASN A 112 16.44 -10.03 -32.45
CA ASN A 112 15.54 -10.19 -33.58
C ASN A 112 14.88 -8.86 -34.02
N ASN A 113 15.07 -7.78 -33.26
CA ASN A 113 14.51 -6.45 -33.52
C ASN A 113 15.53 -5.36 -33.14
N THR A 114 16.58 -5.22 -33.94
CA THR A 114 17.64 -4.22 -33.71
C THR A 114 17.16 -2.78 -33.95
N GLU A 115 16.05 -2.60 -34.69
CA GLU A 115 15.40 -1.32 -34.95
C GLU A 115 14.38 -0.95 -33.86
N GLY A 116 14.28 -1.76 -32.80
CA GLY A 116 13.45 -1.45 -31.65
C GLY A 116 13.83 -0.13 -31.00
N LYS A 117 12.89 0.46 -30.29
CA LYS A 117 13.05 1.78 -29.66
C LYS A 117 13.09 1.69 -28.13
N PHE A 118 12.48 0.65 -27.56
CA PHE A 118 12.24 0.53 -26.13
C PHE A 118 13.10 -0.52 -25.46
N ARG A 119 13.25 -0.39 -24.16
CA ARG A 119 13.97 -1.32 -23.30
C ARG A 119 13.43 -2.74 -23.45
N GLN A 120 14.30 -3.69 -23.59
CA GLN A 120 13.95 -5.11 -23.55
C GLN A 120 13.53 -5.53 -22.13
N ARG A 121 12.46 -6.31 -22.03
CA ARG A 121 11.97 -6.90 -20.78
C ARG A 121 11.98 -8.43 -20.90
N THR A 122 12.25 -9.09 -19.77
CA THR A 122 12.10 -10.56 -19.65
C THR A 122 10.74 -10.93 -19.06
N SER A 123 10.07 -9.99 -18.41
CA SER A 123 8.71 -10.13 -17.86
C SER A 123 7.98 -8.80 -17.97
N LEU A 124 6.66 -8.84 -18.11
CA LEU A 124 5.80 -7.64 -18.06
C LEU A 124 5.61 -7.13 -16.65
N LEU A 125 5.76 -8.00 -15.65
CA LEU A 125 5.72 -7.60 -14.25
C LEU A 125 7.09 -7.05 -13.84
N GLY A 126 7.12 -5.83 -13.31
CA GLY A 126 8.33 -5.21 -12.77
C GLY A 126 8.79 -5.85 -11.48
N ASP A 127 10.00 -5.52 -11.07
CA ASP A 127 10.54 -6.01 -9.80
C ASP A 127 9.70 -5.54 -8.60
N ILE A 128 9.58 -6.43 -7.62
CA ILE A 128 8.87 -6.21 -6.36
C ILE A 128 9.92 -6.21 -5.25
N THR A 129 10.31 -5.03 -4.80
CA THR A 129 11.46 -4.88 -3.88
C THR A 129 11.01 -4.79 -2.42
N ASN A 130 10.31 -3.74 -2.04
CA ASN A 130 9.91 -3.51 -0.63
C ASN A 130 8.42 -3.75 -0.38
N SER A 131 7.60 -3.83 -1.44
CA SER A 131 6.19 -4.13 -1.29
C SER A 131 5.98 -5.60 -0.90
N GLN A 132 5.32 -5.82 0.22
CA GLN A 132 4.89 -7.15 0.63
C GLN A 132 3.47 -7.40 0.11
N PRO A 133 3.18 -8.59 -0.45
CA PRO A 133 1.85 -8.93 -0.90
C PRO A 133 0.82 -8.85 0.22
N GLU A 134 -0.32 -8.23 -0.06
CA GLU A 134 -1.49 -8.22 0.82
C GLU A 134 -2.54 -9.19 0.30
N PHE A 135 -2.76 -10.26 1.05
CA PHE A 135 -3.81 -11.23 0.76
C PHE A 135 -5.12 -10.79 1.42
N TYR A 136 -6.22 -10.89 0.68
CA TYR A 136 -7.54 -10.63 1.18
C TYR A 136 -8.52 -11.76 0.84
N LYS A 137 -9.13 -12.30 1.87
CA LYS A 137 -10.38 -13.04 1.86
C LYS A 137 -11.23 -12.47 2.99
N ALA A 138 -12.54 -12.42 2.81
CA ALA A 138 -13.43 -11.84 3.82
C ALA A 138 -13.21 -12.47 5.19
N ARG A 139 -12.87 -11.62 6.16
CA ARG A 139 -12.68 -11.99 7.56
C ARG A 139 -13.28 -10.93 8.48
N ASN A 140 -13.73 -11.35 9.64
CA ASN A 140 -14.31 -10.47 10.63
C ASN A 140 -13.25 -9.53 11.23
N GLN A 141 -13.41 -8.23 11.06
CA GLN A 141 -12.58 -7.17 11.63
C GLN A 141 -13.17 -6.58 12.92
N GLY A 142 -14.23 -7.19 13.46
CA GLY A 142 -14.84 -6.81 14.73
C GLY A 142 -15.90 -5.70 14.62
N TYR A 143 -16.23 -5.22 13.44
CA TYR A 143 -17.11 -4.06 13.26
C TYR A 143 -18.58 -4.29 13.58
N SER A 144 -19.00 -5.51 13.89
CA SER A 144 -20.31 -5.75 14.52
C SER A 144 -20.44 -5.11 15.92
N ARG A 145 -19.31 -4.75 16.55
CA ARG A 145 -19.24 -4.09 17.85
C ARG A 145 -19.15 -2.57 17.78
N LEU A 146 -19.27 -1.97 16.57
CA LEU A 146 -19.37 -0.51 16.45
C LEU A 146 -20.65 0.01 17.11
N ASP A 147 -20.55 1.22 17.65
CA ASP A 147 -21.73 1.96 18.13
C ASP A 147 -22.70 2.21 16.98
N LYS A 148 -23.88 1.58 17.06
CA LYS A 148 -24.88 1.63 15.99
C LYS A 148 -25.58 2.98 15.86
N GLU A 149 -25.55 3.79 16.90
CA GLU A 149 -26.08 5.16 16.84
C GLU A 149 -25.14 6.09 16.08
N LEU A 150 -23.84 5.83 16.23
CA LEU A 150 -22.79 6.61 15.56
C LEU A 150 -22.54 6.12 14.12
N PHE A 151 -22.53 4.79 13.92
CA PHE A 151 -22.24 4.14 12.64
C PHE A 151 -23.50 3.47 12.07
N LYS A 152 -24.33 4.28 11.42
CA LYS A 152 -25.59 3.80 10.84
C LYS A 152 -25.35 3.10 9.51
N ALA A 153 -25.52 1.80 9.48
CA ALA A 153 -25.34 0.97 8.29
C ALA A 153 -26.68 0.52 7.70
N ASN A 154 -26.75 0.54 6.37
CA ASN A 154 -27.91 0.03 5.61
C ASN A 154 -28.01 -1.51 5.64
N GLN A 155 -26.88 -2.17 5.90
CA GLN A 155 -26.76 -3.62 6.00
C GLN A 155 -25.92 -3.97 7.23
N SER A 156 -26.25 -5.06 7.90
CA SER A 156 -25.44 -5.55 9.02
C SER A 156 -24.02 -5.93 8.53
N TYR A 157 -23.03 -5.73 9.39
CA TYR A 157 -21.66 -6.11 9.06
C TYR A 157 -21.50 -7.62 8.79
N THR A 158 -22.22 -8.46 9.55
CA THR A 158 -22.23 -9.91 9.33
C THR A 158 -22.83 -10.30 7.98
N GLY A 159 -23.93 -9.64 7.57
CA GLY A 159 -24.49 -9.82 6.23
C GLY A 159 -23.55 -9.40 5.12
N TYR A 160 -22.82 -8.29 5.31
CA TYR A 160 -21.78 -7.85 4.40
C TYR A 160 -20.65 -8.89 4.28
N LEU A 161 -20.17 -9.43 5.41
CA LEU A 161 -19.14 -10.47 5.41
C LEU A 161 -19.57 -11.71 4.63
N SER A 162 -20.80 -12.15 4.78
CA SER A 162 -21.34 -13.29 4.02
C SER A 162 -21.30 -13.04 2.52
N ASN A 163 -21.70 -11.84 2.08
CA ASN A 163 -21.61 -11.45 0.67
C ASN A 163 -20.16 -11.36 0.15
N GLN A 164 -19.26 -10.85 0.98
CA GLN A 164 -17.84 -10.76 0.61
C GLN A 164 -17.16 -12.14 0.55
N ALA A 165 -17.61 -13.11 1.35
CA ALA A 165 -17.08 -14.47 1.34
C ALA A 165 -17.28 -15.19 -0.01
N GLU A 166 -18.31 -14.80 -0.75
CA GLU A 166 -18.60 -15.33 -2.11
C GLU A 166 -17.71 -14.70 -3.20
N LYS A 167 -17.00 -13.62 -2.89
CA LYS A 167 -16.11 -12.96 -3.84
C LYS A 167 -14.78 -13.72 -3.96
N GLN A 168 -14.15 -13.61 -5.13
CA GLN A 168 -12.82 -14.15 -5.35
C GLN A 168 -11.82 -13.51 -4.36
N PRO A 169 -10.91 -14.30 -3.78
CA PRO A 169 -9.86 -13.76 -2.94
C PRO A 169 -8.87 -12.97 -3.78
N LEU A 170 -8.28 -11.95 -3.16
CA LEU A 170 -7.35 -11.03 -3.80
C LEU A 170 -5.96 -11.17 -3.22
N VAL A 171 -4.95 -10.88 -4.04
CA VAL A 171 -3.61 -10.53 -3.58
C VAL A 171 -3.16 -9.27 -4.31
N ALA A 172 -2.73 -8.27 -3.54
CA ALA A 172 -2.30 -6.99 -4.08
C ALA A 172 -0.84 -6.73 -3.73
N VAL A 173 -0.09 -6.12 -4.66
CA VAL A 173 1.32 -5.81 -4.47
C VAL A 173 1.71 -4.63 -5.34
N GLY A 174 2.58 -3.76 -4.83
CA GLY A 174 3.23 -2.72 -5.60
C GLY A 174 4.45 -3.25 -6.35
N ALA A 175 4.68 -2.72 -7.55
CA ALA A 175 5.83 -3.09 -8.36
C ALA A 175 6.53 -1.86 -8.95
N ASN A 176 7.78 -2.03 -9.34
CA ASN A 176 8.58 -0.97 -9.94
C ASN A 176 8.41 -0.86 -11.47
N ASP A 177 7.32 -1.43 -11.99
CA ASP A 177 6.76 -1.11 -13.31
C ASP A 177 5.77 0.09 -13.28
N GLY A 178 5.67 0.75 -12.12
CA GLY A 178 4.81 1.91 -11.92
C GLY A 178 3.40 1.58 -11.44
N MET A 179 3.10 0.32 -11.14
CA MET A 179 1.72 -0.13 -10.88
C MET A 179 1.57 -0.79 -9.50
N LEU A 180 0.41 -0.54 -8.89
CA LEU A 180 -0.16 -1.45 -7.92
C LEU A 180 -0.97 -2.50 -8.69
N HIS A 181 -0.62 -3.77 -8.54
CA HIS A 181 -1.32 -4.88 -9.16
C HIS A 181 -2.27 -5.57 -8.18
N ILE A 182 -3.44 -5.94 -8.67
CA ILE A 182 -4.40 -6.79 -7.95
C ILE A 182 -4.63 -8.05 -8.77
N PHE A 183 -4.32 -9.20 -8.16
CA PHE A 183 -4.49 -10.51 -8.78
C PHE A 183 -5.59 -11.30 -8.06
N ASN A 184 -6.23 -12.21 -8.81
CA ASN A 184 -7.01 -13.28 -8.21
C ASN A 184 -6.06 -14.22 -7.46
N ALA A 185 -6.21 -14.34 -6.16
CA ALA A 185 -5.29 -15.12 -5.34
C ALA A 185 -5.34 -16.63 -5.62
N ASN A 186 -6.44 -17.13 -6.18
CA ASN A 186 -6.57 -18.55 -6.54
C ASN A 186 -5.90 -18.88 -7.88
N THR A 187 -5.94 -17.95 -8.85
CA THR A 187 -5.54 -18.22 -10.23
C THR A 187 -4.29 -17.48 -10.69
N GLY A 188 -3.94 -16.38 -10.03
CA GLY A 188 -2.84 -15.50 -10.43
C GLY A 188 -3.16 -14.55 -11.58
N ASP A 189 -4.40 -14.55 -12.06
CA ASP A 189 -4.83 -13.65 -13.14
C ASP A 189 -4.92 -12.21 -12.63
N GLU A 190 -4.36 -11.27 -13.37
CA GLU A 190 -4.49 -9.84 -13.06
C GLU A 190 -5.94 -9.39 -13.23
N ILE A 191 -6.51 -8.83 -12.17
CA ILE A 191 -7.86 -8.25 -12.14
C ILE A 191 -7.81 -6.78 -12.54
N TYR A 192 -6.83 -6.06 -12.00
CA TYR A 192 -6.73 -4.60 -12.08
C TYR A 192 -5.30 -4.15 -11.79
N ALA A 193 -4.88 -3.07 -12.43
CA ALA A 193 -3.65 -2.38 -12.08
C ALA A 193 -3.90 -0.87 -12.02
N TYR A 194 -3.30 -0.21 -11.04
CA TYR A 194 -3.39 1.23 -10.85
C TYR A 194 -2.00 1.85 -10.91
N ILE A 195 -1.83 2.83 -11.79
CA ILE A 195 -0.65 3.69 -11.85
C ILE A 195 -0.97 4.95 -11.04
N PRO A 196 -0.39 5.15 -9.86
CA PRO A 196 -0.60 6.41 -9.13
C PRO A 196 -0.21 7.60 -10.00
N GLY A 197 -1.10 8.60 -10.08
CA GLY A 197 -0.83 9.79 -10.88
C GLY A 197 0.44 10.52 -10.47
N ASN A 198 0.84 10.38 -9.22
CA ASN A 198 2.09 10.94 -8.67
C ASN A 198 3.35 10.39 -9.37
N VAL A 199 3.34 9.14 -9.82
CA VAL A 199 4.47 8.51 -10.51
C VAL A 199 4.26 8.36 -12.02
N LEU A 200 3.10 8.74 -12.54
CA LEU A 200 2.75 8.53 -13.94
C LEU A 200 3.81 9.07 -14.90
N ASN A 201 4.19 10.34 -14.78
CA ASN A 201 5.21 10.92 -15.66
C ASN A 201 6.56 10.23 -15.56
N LYS A 202 6.92 9.76 -14.38
CA LYS A 202 8.17 9.03 -14.15
C LYS A 202 8.18 7.67 -14.83
N THR A 203 7.03 7.03 -15.05
CA THR A 203 6.95 5.73 -15.72
C THR A 203 7.46 5.77 -17.16
N LEU A 204 7.48 6.96 -17.79
CA LEU A 204 8.05 7.13 -19.13
C LEU A 204 9.52 6.66 -19.20
N LYS A 205 10.29 6.82 -18.14
CA LYS A 205 11.68 6.36 -18.04
C LYS A 205 11.82 4.84 -18.20
N LEU A 206 10.79 4.08 -17.83
CA LEU A 206 10.79 2.62 -17.99
C LEU A 206 10.88 2.14 -19.43
N THR A 207 10.54 3.01 -20.37
CA THR A 207 10.62 2.72 -21.83
C THR A 207 12.02 2.88 -22.38
N GLU A 208 12.92 3.60 -21.68
CA GLU A 208 14.24 3.97 -22.16
C GLU A 208 15.19 2.77 -22.16
N PRO A 209 15.92 2.50 -23.26
CA PRO A 209 16.91 1.41 -23.30
C PRO A 209 18.02 1.57 -22.24
N SER A 210 18.35 2.81 -21.86
CA SER A 210 19.35 3.17 -20.85
C SER A 210 18.79 3.28 -19.43
N TYR A 211 17.59 2.76 -19.20
CA TYR A 211 16.91 2.85 -17.90
C TYR A 211 17.82 2.42 -16.75
N GLN A 212 17.88 3.27 -15.73
CA GLN A 212 18.48 2.97 -14.44
C GLN A 212 17.37 2.72 -13.43
N HIS A 213 17.52 1.71 -12.58
CA HIS A 213 16.48 1.32 -11.63
C HIS A 213 16.05 2.49 -10.75
N GLU A 214 14.76 2.70 -10.69
CA GLU A 214 14.08 3.62 -9.78
C GLU A 214 12.91 2.90 -9.10
N TYR A 215 12.56 3.36 -7.90
CA TYR A 215 11.33 2.90 -7.23
C TYR A 215 10.11 3.63 -7.79
N PHE A 216 8.96 2.97 -7.79
CA PHE A 216 7.67 3.53 -8.23
C PHE A 216 6.57 3.28 -7.21
N VAL A 217 6.03 2.08 -7.14
CA VAL A 217 5.05 1.67 -6.14
C VAL A 217 5.71 0.64 -5.24
N ASP A 218 6.42 1.13 -4.24
CA ASP A 218 7.38 0.33 -3.48
C ASP A 218 6.90 -0.02 -2.06
N ALA A 219 5.77 0.53 -1.63
CA ALA A 219 5.19 0.24 -0.32
C ALA A 219 4.16 -0.89 -0.37
N SER A 220 3.97 -1.54 0.78
CA SER A 220 2.99 -2.60 0.95
C SER A 220 1.58 -2.01 1.08
N PRO A 221 0.57 -2.53 0.35
CA PRO A 221 -0.82 -2.08 0.49
C PRO A 221 -1.49 -2.73 1.70
N ARG A 222 -2.65 -2.18 2.09
CA ARG A 222 -3.57 -2.75 3.07
C ARG A 222 -4.96 -2.89 2.48
N ILE A 223 -5.61 -4.01 2.74
CA ILE A 223 -7.01 -4.22 2.39
C ILE A 223 -7.82 -4.35 3.68
N GLY A 224 -8.87 -3.56 3.81
CA GLY A 224 -9.71 -3.53 4.99
C GLY A 224 -11.12 -3.06 4.69
N HIS A 225 -11.99 -3.15 5.68
CA HIS A 225 -13.39 -2.75 5.57
C HIS A 225 -13.60 -1.32 6.07
N ALA A 226 -14.56 -0.64 5.46
CA ALA A 226 -15.00 0.69 5.88
C ALA A 226 -16.50 0.85 5.64
N LEU A 227 -17.14 1.64 6.48
CA LEU A 227 -18.52 2.07 6.30
C LEU A 227 -18.51 3.45 5.67
N ILE A 228 -19.05 3.56 4.45
CA ILE A 228 -19.10 4.82 3.69
C ILE A 228 -20.53 5.08 3.27
N ASP A 229 -21.11 6.20 3.72
CA ASP A 229 -22.48 6.58 3.43
C ASP A 229 -23.49 5.45 3.73
N GLY A 230 -23.32 4.79 4.87
CA GLY A 230 -24.15 3.67 5.31
C GLY A 230 -23.94 2.34 4.60
N ASN A 231 -22.99 2.26 3.67
CA ASN A 231 -22.66 1.05 2.93
C ASN A 231 -21.27 0.52 3.29
N TRP A 232 -21.20 -0.75 3.62
CA TRP A 232 -19.93 -1.43 3.82
C TRP A 232 -19.16 -1.56 2.50
N LYS A 233 -17.87 -1.30 2.56
CA LYS A 233 -16.94 -1.38 1.45
C LYS A 233 -15.69 -2.15 1.85
N THR A 234 -15.07 -2.81 0.89
CA THR A 234 -13.71 -3.33 1.00
C THR A 234 -12.79 -2.36 0.26
N LEU A 235 -11.86 -1.76 0.98
CA LEU A 235 -10.94 -0.76 0.46
C LEU A 235 -9.52 -1.28 0.43
N LEU A 236 -8.77 -0.89 -0.59
CA LEU A 236 -7.33 -1.02 -0.65
C LEU A 236 -6.71 0.36 -0.46
N ALA A 237 -5.88 0.52 0.55
CA ALA A 237 -5.06 1.71 0.76
C ALA A 237 -3.61 1.40 0.44
N GLY A 238 -3.00 2.21 -0.40
CA GLY A 238 -1.62 2.05 -0.85
C GLY A 238 -0.84 3.35 -0.83
N SER A 239 0.46 3.22 -0.95
CA SER A 239 1.40 4.33 -1.04
C SER A 239 2.44 4.06 -2.11
N THR A 240 3.01 5.11 -2.67
CA THR A 240 4.15 5.01 -3.58
C THR A 240 5.46 4.65 -2.87
N GLY A 241 5.51 4.76 -1.53
CA GLY A 241 6.72 4.47 -0.76
C GLY A 241 7.91 5.31 -1.24
N ALA A 242 9.05 4.67 -1.43
CA ALA A 242 10.26 5.35 -1.93
C ALA A 242 10.14 5.85 -3.38
N GLY A 243 9.10 5.45 -4.11
CA GLY A 243 8.90 5.83 -5.51
C GLY A 243 8.30 7.22 -5.72
N GLY A 244 7.67 7.78 -4.70
CA GLY A 244 6.98 9.07 -4.81
C GLY A 244 6.51 9.59 -3.46
N ASN A 245 5.44 10.37 -3.46
CA ASN A 245 4.90 11.02 -2.27
C ASN A 245 3.37 11.10 -2.34
N SER A 246 2.72 9.98 -2.59
CA SER A 246 1.26 9.90 -2.56
C SER A 246 0.77 8.67 -1.79
N VAL A 247 -0.47 8.81 -1.31
CA VAL A 247 -1.29 7.73 -0.73
C VAL A 247 -2.60 7.70 -1.50
N PHE A 248 -3.09 6.52 -1.83
CA PHE A 248 -4.30 6.34 -2.63
C PHE A 248 -5.20 5.25 -2.05
N VAL A 249 -6.49 5.34 -2.36
CA VAL A 249 -7.50 4.36 -1.93
C VAL A 249 -8.33 3.91 -3.13
N LEU A 250 -8.45 2.60 -3.26
CA LEU A 250 -9.27 1.92 -4.27
C LEU A 250 -10.43 1.19 -3.59
N ASP A 251 -11.61 1.23 -4.20
CA ASP A 251 -12.74 0.38 -3.83
C ASP A 251 -12.61 -0.98 -4.53
N VAL A 252 -12.34 -2.02 -3.76
CA VAL A 252 -12.19 -3.41 -4.24
C VAL A 252 -13.36 -4.31 -3.81
N THR A 253 -14.48 -3.71 -3.40
CA THR A 253 -15.67 -4.44 -2.92
C THR A 253 -16.19 -5.44 -3.95
N HIS A 254 -16.13 -5.07 -5.23
CA HIS A 254 -16.57 -5.89 -6.37
C HIS A 254 -15.43 -6.07 -7.36
N PRO A 255 -14.53 -7.02 -7.13
CA PRO A 255 -13.36 -7.21 -8.01
C PRO A 255 -13.72 -7.42 -9.48
N GLU A 256 -14.85 -8.09 -9.73
CA GLU A 256 -15.38 -8.36 -11.08
C GLU A 256 -15.86 -7.11 -11.82
N LYS A 257 -16.06 -5.99 -11.13
CA LYS A 257 -16.59 -4.73 -11.66
C LYS A 257 -15.59 -3.58 -11.59
N MET A 258 -14.35 -3.84 -11.21
CA MET A 258 -13.35 -2.78 -11.09
C MET A 258 -13.11 -2.05 -12.41
N GLY A 259 -12.96 -0.74 -12.34
CA GLY A 259 -12.80 0.14 -13.49
C GLY A 259 -12.47 1.58 -13.07
N GLU A 260 -12.97 2.54 -13.82
CA GLU A 260 -12.70 3.97 -13.62
C GLU A 260 -13.17 4.46 -12.25
N SER A 261 -14.32 3.99 -11.77
CA SER A 261 -14.89 4.37 -10.47
C SER A 261 -14.23 3.70 -9.26
N SER A 262 -13.30 2.78 -9.47
CA SER A 262 -12.60 2.09 -8.37
C SER A 262 -11.64 2.99 -7.62
N LEU A 263 -11.07 4.03 -8.24
CA LEU A 263 -10.32 5.04 -7.53
C LEU A 263 -11.26 5.91 -6.70
N LEU A 264 -11.14 5.86 -5.37
CA LEU A 264 -11.84 6.80 -4.51
C LEU A 264 -11.08 8.12 -4.43
N TRP A 265 -9.78 8.07 -4.23
CA TRP A 265 -8.91 9.25 -4.20
C TRP A 265 -7.43 8.89 -4.19
N GLU A 266 -6.61 9.87 -4.59
CA GLU A 266 -5.16 9.89 -4.39
C GLU A 266 -4.80 11.25 -3.77
N PHE A 267 -3.95 11.23 -2.74
CA PHE A 267 -3.58 12.39 -1.93
C PHE A 267 -2.09 12.67 -2.02
N THR A 268 -1.76 13.94 -2.18
CA THR A 268 -0.40 14.49 -2.04
C THR A 268 -0.45 15.75 -1.17
N ASP A 269 0.67 16.08 -0.54
CA ASP A 269 0.81 17.28 0.30
C ASP A 269 2.29 17.70 0.28
N PRO A 270 2.61 19.01 0.34
CA PRO A 270 4.00 19.47 0.39
C PRO A 270 4.84 18.87 1.53
N ASP A 271 4.19 18.47 2.63
CA ASP A 271 4.84 17.87 3.78
C ASP A 271 4.90 16.33 3.74
N LEU A 272 4.31 15.69 2.71
CA LEU A 272 4.35 14.25 2.53
C LEU A 272 5.59 13.85 1.75
N GLY A 273 6.38 12.94 2.32
CA GLY A 273 7.46 12.23 1.65
C GLY A 273 7.02 10.85 1.18
N GLY A 274 7.94 9.89 1.14
CA GLY A 274 7.68 8.49 0.86
C GLY A 274 7.18 7.76 2.11
N PHE A 275 5.92 7.40 2.16
CA PHE A 275 5.38 6.58 3.24
C PHE A 275 5.61 5.09 2.94
N ASN A 276 6.54 4.46 3.65
CA ASN A 276 6.94 3.07 3.41
C ASN A 276 6.05 2.03 4.11
N GLY A 277 5.21 2.47 5.05
CA GLY A 277 4.29 1.59 5.78
C GLY A 277 3.02 1.27 5.02
N ARG A 278 2.14 0.51 5.67
CA ARG A 278 0.76 0.27 5.22
C ARG A 278 -0.15 1.35 5.79
N PRO A 279 -0.91 2.10 4.97
CA PRO A 279 -1.92 3.00 5.50
C PRO A 279 -2.95 2.22 6.33
N SER A 280 -3.37 2.72 7.48
CA SER A 280 -4.40 2.07 8.30
C SER A 280 -5.79 2.53 7.88
N ILE A 281 -6.75 1.61 7.84
CA ILE A 281 -8.18 1.88 7.58
C ILE A 281 -8.91 1.63 8.88
N VAL A 282 -9.51 2.65 9.48
CA VAL A 282 -10.00 2.59 10.86
C VAL A 282 -11.32 3.31 11.05
N ALA A 283 -12.14 2.80 11.96
CA ALA A 283 -13.32 3.49 12.46
C ALA A 283 -12.89 4.56 13.48
N LEU A 284 -13.38 5.78 13.35
CA LEU A 284 -13.01 6.93 14.16
C LEU A 284 -14.12 7.31 15.15
N PRO A 285 -13.76 7.92 16.29
CA PRO A 285 -14.75 8.34 17.30
C PRO A 285 -15.75 9.39 16.82
N ASN A 286 -15.47 10.09 15.72
CA ASN A 286 -16.38 11.05 15.10
C ASN A 286 -17.47 10.41 14.21
N GLY A 287 -17.51 9.07 14.09
CA GLY A 287 -18.49 8.36 13.28
C GLY A 287 -18.08 8.11 11.83
N GLU A 288 -16.90 8.52 11.43
CA GLU A 288 -16.35 8.30 10.09
C GLU A 288 -15.32 7.18 10.09
N PHE A 289 -15.03 6.63 8.90
CA PHE A 289 -13.85 5.81 8.67
C PHE A 289 -12.73 6.68 8.11
N GLY A 290 -11.54 6.49 8.65
CA GLY A 290 -10.35 7.23 8.27
C GLY A 290 -9.25 6.36 7.70
N VAL A 291 -8.35 7.00 6.95
CA VAL A 291 -7.08 6.43 6.51
C VAL A 291 -5.96 7.19 7.19
N VAL A 292 -5.07 6.47 7.88
CA VAL A 292 -4.01 7.03 8.72
C VAL A 292 -2.65 6.64 8.15
N PHE A 293 -1.77 7.63 8.00
CA PHE A 293 -0.39 7.44 7.54
C PHE A 293 0.49 8.60 8.02
N SER A 294 1.81 8.42 7.91
CA SER A 294 2.79 9.45 8.27
C SER A 294 3.47 10.06 7.06
N SER A 295 4.25 11.11 7.31
CA SER A 295 5.04 11.79 6.29
C SER A 295 6.21 10.97 5.73
N GLY A 296 6.58 9.87 6.38
CA GLY A 296 7.58 8.94 5.89
C GLY A 296 8.97 9.55 5.73
N VAL A 297 9.67 9.08 4.71
CA VAL A 297 11.07 9.45 4.39
C VAL A 297 11.14 10.44 3.23
N ASN A 298 12.31 11.01 2.98
CA ASN A 298 12.58 11.88 1.81
C ASN A 298 11.63 13.08 1.69
N ARG A 299 11.28 13.69 2.82
CA ARG A 299 10.45 14.90 2.84
C ARG A 299 11.20 16.08 2.23
N VAL A 300 10.49 16.93 1.51
CA VAL A 300 11.06 18.18 0.97
C VAL A 300 11.48 19.12 2.09
N ASN A 301 10.65 19.22 3.15
CA ASN A 301 10.98 19.97 4.36
C ASN A 301 11.05 19.04 5.56
N PRO A 302 12.27 18.64 6.01
CA PRO A 302 12.44 17.70 7.13
C PRO A 302 12.38 18.36 8.51
N SER A 303 11.93 19.60 8.65
CA SER A 303 11.91 20.31 9.94
C SER A 303 10.91 19.74 10.94
N ALA A 304 9.88 19.06 10.47
CA ALA A 304 8.87 18.39 11.30
C ALA A 304 8.41 17.10 10.65
N GLY A 305 7.81 16.20 11.46
CA GLY A 305 7.07 15.05 10.99
C GLY A 305 5.56 15.32 11.03
N TYR A 306 4.81 14.60 10.20
CA TYR A 306 3.36 14.77 10.13
C TYR A 306 2.64 13.43 10.10
N ILE A 307 1.44 13.41 10.68
CA ILE A 307 0.48 12.31 10.56
C ILE A 307 -0.82 12.88 10.03
N TRP A 308 -1.36 12.25 8.98
CA TRP A 308 -2.67 12.55 8.42
C TRP A 308 -3.69 11.52 8.85
N VAL A 309 -4.88 12.00 9.17
CA VAL A 309 -6.11 11.24 9.24
C VAL A 309 -7.03 11.83 8.18
N LEU A 310 -7.22 11.08 7.09
CA LEU A 310 -8.07 11.49 5.97
C LEU A 310 -9.37 10.70 6.01
N ASN A 311 -10.46 11.29 5.51
CA ASN A 311 -11.72 10.58 5.33
C ASN A 311 -11.53 9.47 4.29
N ALA A 312 -11.85 8.22 4.65
CA ALA A 312 -11.71 7.08 3.74
C ALA A 312 -12.57 7.21 2.48
N LYS A 313 -13.69 7.94 2.55
CA LYS A 313 -14.62 8.14 1.45
C LYS A 313 -14.01 8.94 0.29
N ASP A 314 -13.38 10.07 0.59
CA ASP A 314 -13.03 11.09 -0.40
C ASP A 314 -11.63 11.70 -0.22
N GLY A 315 -10.86 11.24 0.78
CA GLY A 315 -9.53 11.78 1.07
C GLY A 315 -9.52 13.17 1.69
N SER A 316 -10.67 13.72 2.07
CA SER A 316 -10.74 15.01 2.74
C SER A 316 -10.04 14.97 4.10
N LEU A 317 -9.46 16.11 4.49
CA LEU A 317 -8.71 16.21 5.73
C LEU A 317 -9.64 16.14 6.95
N ILE A 318 -9.44 15.16 7.82
CA ILE A 318 -10.01 15.12 9.16
C ILE A 318 -9.05 15.77 10.14
N LYS A 319 -7.79 15.35 10.19
CA LYS A 319 -6.75 15.92 11.05
C LYS A 319 -5.37 15.75 10.44
N LYS A 320 -4.54 16.78 10.56
CA LYS A 320 -3.10 16.75 10.31
C LYS A 320 -2.39 17.09 11.59
N PHE A 321 -1.59 16.17 12.11
CA PHE A 321 -0.76 16.38 13.29
C PHE A 321 0.64 16.78 12.87
N LYS A 322 1.21 17.77 13.56
CA LYS A 322 2.61 18.13 13.44
C LYS A 322 3.37 17.60 14.66
N LEU A 323 4.44 16.86 14.41
CA LEU A 323 5.35 16.35 15.43
C LEU A 323 6.68 17.08 15.35
N ASP A 324 7.17 17.57 16.50
CA ASP A 324 8.43 18.33 16.58
C ASP A 324 9.63 17.35 16.50
N THR A 325 9.84 16.78 15.33
CA THR A 325 10.94 15.87 15.04
C THR A 325 11.50 16.09 13.65
N GLN A 326 12.82 16.02 13.52
CA GLN A 326 13.53 15.93 12.25
C GLN A 326 13.71 14.48 11.79
N GLY A 327 13.37 13.51 12.65
CA GLY A 327 13.38 12.09 12.29
C GLY A 327 12.29 11.73 11.28
N ASP A 328 12.57 10.70 10.49
CA ASP A 328 11.59 10.14 9.58
C ASP A 328 10.61 9.25 10.36
N LEU A 329 9.32 9.46 10.16
CA LEU A 329 8.27 8.71 10.82
C LEU A 329 8.01 7.38 10.10
N GLY A 330 7.79 6.33 10.88
CA GLY A 330 7.37 5.02 10.39
C GLY A 330 5.86 4.89 10.23
N GLU A 331 5.39 3.64 10.23
CA GLU A 331 3.98 3.30 10.17
C GLU A 331 3.30 3.60 11.51
N PRO A 332 2.23 4.42 11.55
CA PRO A 332 1.45 4.60 12.76
C PRO A 332 0.73 3.30 13.15
N LEU A 333 0.83 2.94 14.42
CA LEU A 333 0.01 1.91 15.04
C LEU A 333 -1.27 2.55 15.56
N VAL A 334 -2.42 2.05 15.13
CA VAL A 334 -3.73 2.50 15.59
C VAL A 334 -4.31 1.47 16.56
N THR A 335 -4.72 1.90 17.75
CA THR A 335 -5.27 1.00 18.76
C THR A 335 -6.64 1.46 19.25
N ALA A 336 -7.51 0.49 19.59
CA ALA A 336 -8.73 0.70 20.35
C ALA A 336 -8.45 0.38 21.85
N ARG A 337 -9.10 1.08 22.77
CA ARG A 337 -8.97 0.78 24.19
C ARG A 337 -9.70 -0.50 24.57
N TYR A 338 -9.18 -1.19 25.55
CA TYR A 338 -9.74 -2.44 26.05
C TYR A 338 -11.20 -2.26 26.54
N ASN A 339 -12.06 -3.19 26.17
CA ASN A 339 -13.50 -3.21 26.50
C ASN A 339 -14.36 -2.05 25.95
N GLU A 340 -13.82 -1.21 25.08
CA GLU A 340 -14.58 -0.19 24.37
C GLU A 340 -15.06 -0.68 23.00
N PHE A 341 -15.78 0.15 22.27
CA PHE A 341 -16.11 -0.08 20.86
C PHE A 341 -14.82 -0.17 20.03
N VAL A 342 -14.88 -0.84 18.88
CA VAL A 342 -13.70 -1.02 18.00
C VAL A 342 -13.34 0.24 17.21
N THR A 343 -13.59 1.40 17.76
CA THR A 343 -13.11 2.68 17.23
C THR A 343 -11.68 2.96 17.66
N ALA A 344 -10.92 3.59 16.80
CA ALA A 344 -9.56 4.02 17.11
C ALA A 344 -9.55 5.06 18.24
N ASN A 345 -8.66 4.90 19.21
CA ASN A 345 -8.53 5.81 20.34
C ASN A 345 -7.14 6.41 20.45
N ASP A 346 -6.12 5.65 20.10
CA ASP A 346 -4.73 6.04 20.27
C ASP A 346 -3.92 5.73 19.00
N LEU A 347 -2.97 6.60 18.69
CA LEU A 347 -1.95 6.39 17.66
C LEU A 347 -0.57 6.36 18.33
N PHE A 348 0.26 5.45 17.84
CA PHE A 348 1.68 5.39 18.22
C PHE A 348 2.52 5.37 16.95
N VAL A 349 3.63 6.08 16.96
CA VAL A 349 4.56 6.09 15.83
C VAL A 349 5.99 6.27 16.31
N GLY A 350 6.91 5.51 15.75
CA GLY A 350 8.35 5.66 15.95
C GLY A 350 8.98 6.56 14.90
N ASP A 351 10.15 7.10 15.19
CA ASP A 351 10.97 7.82 14.21
C ASP A 351 12.43 7.37 14.21
N THR A 352 13.18 7.82 13.21
CA THR A 352 14.60 7.46 13.03
C THR A 352 15.54 8.10 14.07
N LEU A 353 15.05 9.01 14.91
CA LEU A 353 15.77 9.56 16.04
C LEU A 353 15.47 8.81 17.35
N GLY A 354 14.75 7.69 17.29
CA GLY A 354 14.41 6.86 18.44
C GLY A 354 13.24 7.36 19.27
N ASN A 355 12.52 8.39 18.82
CA ASN A 355 11.34 8.87 19.49
C ASN A 355 10.16 7.92 19.25
N LEU A 356 9.42 7.62 20.32
CA LEU A 356 8.11 6.98 20.25
C LEU A 356 7.06 8.02 20.63
N TRP A 357 6.19 8.32 19.68
CA TRP A 357 5.13 9.33 19.82
C TRP A 357 3.80 8.67 20.14
N HIS A 358 3.01 9.34 21.00
CA HIS A 358 1.67 8.93 21.36
C HIS A 358 0.68 10.07 21.09
N LEU A 359 -0.40 9.78 20.38
CA LEU A 359 -1.45 10.72 20.03
C LEU A 359 -2.79 10.20 20.54
N ASP A 360 -3.60 11.10 21.10
CA ASP A 360 -4.96 10.81 21.55
C ASP A 360 -5.98 11.27 20.51
N ILE A 361 -6.72 10.32 19.96
CA ILE A 361 -7.84 10.57 19.04
C ILE A 361 -9.16 10.01 19.59
N SER A 362 -9.24 9.81 20.91
CA SER A 362 -10.37 9.13 21.55
C SER A 362 -11.67 9.94 21.61
N LYS A 363 -11.58 11.25 21.40
CA LYS A 363 -12.73 12.14 21.53
C LYS A 363 -13.56 12.20 20.26
N PRO A 364 -14.92 12.26 20.36
CA PRO A 364 -15.80 12.48 19.20
C PRO A 364 -15.52 13.81 18.48
N ASN A 365 -15.14 14.85 19.22
CA ASN A 365 -14.77 16.13 18.64
C ASN A 365 -13.30 16.11 18.20
N VAL A 366 -13.07 16.19 16.91
CA VAL A 366 -11.73 16.17 16.29
C VAL A 366 -10.83 17.30 16.79
N SER A 367 -11.39 18.44 17.19
CA SER A 367 -10.61 19.57 17.73
C SER A 367 -9.90 19.24 19.07
N GLU A 368 -10.35 18.22 19.78
CA GLU A 368 -9.76 17.74 21.02
C GLU A 368 -8.65 16.68 20.80
N TRP A 369 -8.46 16.23 19.56
CA TRP A 369 -7.38 15.30 19.24
C TRP A 369 -6.03 15.99 19.34
N ARG A 370 -5.06 15.32 19.94
CA ARG A 370 -3.78 15.95 20.27
C ARG A 370 -2.61 14.96 20.34
N VAL A 371 -1.43 15.48 20.15
CA VAL A 371 -0.20 14.81 20.52
C VAL A 371 -0.05 14.89 22.05
N HIS A 372 0.19 13.76 22.71
CA HIS A 372 0.41 13.73 24.15
C HIS A 372 1.69 14.46 24.57
N TYR A 373 1.82 14.71 25.86
CA TYR A 373 3.02 15.26 26.51
C TYR A 373 3.47 16.62 25.95
N ASN A 374 2.50 17.49 25.59
CA ASN A 374 2.76 18.81 25.02
C ASN A 374 3.64 18.74 23.77
N ASN A 375 3.30 17.86 22.84
CA ASN A 375 4.04 17.61 21.60
C ASN A 375 5.48 17.15 21.85
N LYS A 376 5.66 16.26 22.84
CA LYS A 376 6.93 15.57 23.10
C LYS A 376 6.75 14.07 22.94
N PRO A 377 7.80 13.34 22.61
CA PRO A 377 7.72 11.88 22.55
C PRO A 377 7.44 11.29 23.94
N MET A 378 6.72 10.17 23.94
CA MET A 378 6.44 9.39 25.15
C MET A 378 7.73 8.80 25.74
N MET A 379 8.64 8.39 24.86
CA MET A 379 9.97 7.88 25.22
C MET A 379 10.95 8.06 24.10
N VAL A 380 12.24 7.91 24.39
CA VAL A 380 13.32 7.87 23.41
C VAL A 380 14.10 6.57 23.61
N ALA A 381 14.22 5.78 22.55
CA ALA A 381 15.04 4.58 22.56
C ALA A 381 16.53 4.94 22.50
N MET A 382 17.31 4.43 23.46
CA MET A 382 18.75 4.71 23.60
C MET A 382 19.51 3.43 23.92
N THR A 383 20.77 3.38 23.49
CA THR A 383 21.76 2.39 23.95
C THR A 383 22.17 2.69 25.41
N MET A 384 22.92 1.78 26.01
CA MET A 384 23.55 2.00 27.32
C MET A 384 24.54 3.19 27.33
N ASN A 385 25.06 3.55 26.14
CA ASN A 385 25.97 4.68 25.96
C ASN A 385 25.25 6.00 25.63
N ASN A 386 23.92 6.06 25.81
CA ASN A 386 23.08 7.21 25.50
C ASN A 386 23.04 7.60 24.01
N GLU A 387 23.25 6.65 23.10
CA GLU A 387 23.06 6.86 21.68
C GLU A 387 21.63 6.53 21.30
N ARG A 388 21.01 7.38 20.48
CA ARG A 388 19.64 7.19 20.01
C ARG A 388 19.56 5.99 19.06
N GLN A 389 18.54 5.15 19.25
CA GLN A 389 18.28 3.98 18.43
C GLN A 389 17.06 4.24 17.54
N PRO A 390 17.20 4.26 16.20
CA PRO A 390 16.08 4.43 15.28
C PRO A 390 14.97 3.42 15.53
N ILE A 391 13.71 3.86 15.44
CA ILE A 391 12.52 3.00 15.45
C ILE A 391 11.92 3.04 14.06
N THR A 392 12.19 2.01 13.25
CA THR A 392 11.76 1.94 11.84
C THR A 392 10.84 0.76 11.56
N ALA A 393 10.91 -0.28 12.38
CA ALA A 393 10.02 -1.43 12.27
C ALA A 393 8.59 -1.06 12.68
N PRO A 394 7.57 -1.73 12.12
CA PRO A 394 6.20 -1.58 12.58
C PRO A 394 6.08 -1.86 14.08
N LEU A 395 5.25 -1.06 14.76
CA LEU A 395 4.94 -1.25 16.16
C LEU A 395 3.83 -2.30 16.30
N GLU A 396 3.84 -3.02 17.42
CA GLU A 396 2.77 -3.95 17.79
C GLU A 396 2.23 -3.63 19.18
N ALA A 397 0.94 -3.86 19.40
CA ALA A 397 0.31 -3.72 20.69
C ALA A 397 -0.19 -5.07 21.20
N ALA A 398 0.04 -5.34 22.47
CA ALA A 398 -0.52 -6.47 23.19
C ALA A 398 -1.26 -5.98 24.43
N TYR A 399 -2.35 -6.65 24.80
CA TYR A 399 -3.08 -6.37 26.02
C TYR A 399 -2.89 -7.51 27.01
N SER A 400 -2.56 -7.14 28.25
CA SER A 400 -2.54 -8.09 29.36
C SER A 400 -3.97 -8.37 29.85
N PRO A 401 -4.21 -9.46 30.59
CA PRO A 401 -5.54 -9.79 31.11
C PRO A 401 -6.16 -8.69 32.00
N ASP A 402 -5.34 -7.84 32.63
CA ASP A 402 -5.78 -6.70 33.44
C ASP A 402 -6.05 -5.44 32.59
N GLY A 403 -6.03 -5.55 31.25
CA GLY A 403 -6.35 -4.47 30.33
C GLY A 403 -5.22 -3.47 30.06
N LYS A 404 -4.00 -3.72 30.57
CA LYS A 404 -2.85 -2.87 30.26
C LYS A 404 -2.33 -3.15 28.88
N MET A 405 -2.06 -2.08 28.14
CA MET A 405 -1.47 -2.15 26.81
C MET A 405 0.06 -2.07 26.88
N THR A 406 0.72 -2.96 26.16
CA THR A 406 2.17 -2.95 25.95
C THR A 406 2.44 -2.70 24.49
N ILE A 407 3.27 -1.72 24.18
CA ILE A 407 3.78 -1.47 22.82
C ILE A 407 5.13 -2.17 22.66
N VAL A 408 5.24 -3.00 21.64
CA VAL A 408 6.45 -3.76 21.29
C VAL A 408 7.00 -3.24 19.97
N PHE A 409 8.30 -3.03 19.91
CA PHE A 409 8.99 -2.57 18.70
C PHE A 409 10.45 -3.02 18.71
N GLY A 410 11.02 -3.15 17.51
CA GLY A 410 12.44 -3.29 17.29
C GLY A 410 13.12 -1.95 17.07
N THR A 411 14.41 -1.88 17.35
CA THR A 411 15.25 -0.71 17.02
C THR A 411 16.23 -1.06 15.92
N GLY A 412 16.55 -0.10 15.06
CA GLY A 412 17.47 -0.23 13.93
C GLY A 412 16.98 0.55 12.70
N SER A 413 17.88 0.79 11.78
CA SER A 413 17.57 1.46 10.51
C SER A 413 18.41 0.84 9.40
N TYR A 414 17.86 0.84 8.17
CA TYR A 414 18.59 0.43 6.96
C TYR A 414 18.19 1.32 5.79
N TYR A 415 18.07 2.63 6.02
CA TYR A 415 17.65 3.60 5.00
C TYR A 415 18.79 4.37 4.37
N LYS A 416 19.98 4.40 5.03
CA LYS A 416 21.15 5.17 4.60
C LYS A 416 22.32 4.24 4.35
N TYR A 417 23.25 4.67 3.51
CA TYR A 417 24.46 3.89 3.22
C TYR A 417 25.27 3.63 4.50
N SER A 418 25.30 4.60 5.41
CA SER A 418 25.95 4.48 6.73
C SER A 418 25.33 3.41 7.65
N ASP A 419 24.07 3.01 7.40
CA ASP A 419 23.41 1.96 8.19
C ASP A 419 24.00 0.56 7.89
N ARG A 420 24.86 0.44 6.89
CA ARG A 420 25.59 -0.80 6.53
C ARG A 420 26.85 -1.03 7.33
N ASP A 421 27.34 0.01 8.00
CA ASP A 421 28.56 -0.07 8.81
C ASP A 421 28.20 -0.72 10.15
N LEU A 422 28.33 -2.05 10.19
CA LEU A 422 28.24 -2.81 11.45
C LEU A 422 29.51 -2.58 12.25
N ASN A 423 29.45 -1.78 13.27
CA ASN A 423 30.47 -1.73 14.32
C ASN A 423 30.14 -2.72 15.44
#